data_a2094cf07f21f4e7a5b5be278fca05bd
#
_entry.id   a2094cf07f21f4e7a5b5be278fca05bd
#
_cell.length_a   1.000
_cell.length_b   1.000
_cell.length_c   1.000
_cell.angle_alpha   90.00
_cell.angle_beta   90.00
_cell.angle_gamma   90.00
#
_symmetry.space_group_name_H-M   'P 1'
#
loop_
_entity.id
_entity.type
_entity.pdbx_description
1 polymer ?
#
loop_
_entity_poly.entity_id
_entity_poly.type
_entity_poly.pdbx_seq_one_letter_code
_entity_poly.pdbx_strand_id
1 'polypeptide(L)'
;MWTETKHGLYKQFVFTDFHHAWAFMEQAVAVINRLDHHPRWQNEWNVVEFWLSTHEPKQAITDRDWELAKAIDALIELAEKSNEMATDDVQNTTKITEVQVYADGGSRGNPGHSASGFVVLDMGGKVLHEEGVYLGITTNNQAEYRALKFGLEAALKKFQAREVHVYMDSLLVINQMKGIFKVKNRDLWPVHDAIKQLLPKFEKVSFDHVPRELNKLADAEVNKCLDAELGSDVARVI
;
A
#
# COMPACT_ATOMS: atom_id res chain seq x y z
N MET A 1 1.49 -22.38 -19.55
CA MET A 1 1.92 -22.44 -20.96
C MET A 1 0.85 -21.76 -21.82
N TRP A 2 1.21 -21.01 -22.86
CA TRP A 2 0.26 -20.39 -23.79
C TRP A 2 -0.37 -21.45 -24.69
N THR A 3 -1.65 -21.35 -24.95
CA THR A 3 -2.42 -22.27 -25.77
C THR A 3 -2.99 -21.55 -26.99
N GLU A 4 -2.77 -22.10 -28.18
CA GLU A 4 -3.37 -21.56 -29.39
C GLU A 4 -4.87 -21.86 -29.44
N THR A 5 -5.67 -20.83 -29.65
CA THR A 5 -7.13 -20.91 -29.77
C THR A 5 -7.62 -20.22 -31.04
N LYS A 6 -8.88 -20.38 -31.36
CA LYS A 6 -9.50 -19.63 -32.49
C LYS A 6 -9.52 -18.09 -32.26
N HIS A 7 -9.22 -17.63 -31.05
CA HIS A 7 -9.22 -16.22 -30.67
C HIS A 7 -7.80 -15.66 -30.41
N GLY A 8 -6.76 -16.43 -30.67
CA GLY A 8 -5.37 -16.08 -30.43
C GLY A 8 -4.67 -16.96 -29.39
N LEU A 9 -3.49 -16.57 -28.96
CA LEU A 9 -2.79 -17.22 -27.86
C LEU A 9 -3.51 -16.90 -26.55
N TYR A 10 -3.91 -17.93 -25.84
CA TYR A 10 -4.61 -17.82 -24.57
C TYR A 10 -3.74 -18.26 -23.41
N LYS A 11 -3.78 -17.50 -22.33
CA LYS A 11 -3.24 -17.90 -21.03
C LYS A 11 -4.01 -17.26 -19.89
N GLN A 12 -4.20 -18.03 -18.83
CA GLN A 12 -4.77 -17.59 -17.56
C GLN A 12 -3.67 -17.53 -16.50
N PHE A 13 -3.70 -16.49 -15.69
CA PHE A 13 -2.87 -16.28 -14.50
C PHE A 13 -3.77 -16.22 -13.28
N VAL A 14 -3.42 -16.97 -12.24
CA VAL A 14 -4.17 -17.01 -10.98
C VAL A 14 -3.25 -16.51 -9.87
N PHE A 15 -3.67 -15.51 -9.15
CA PHE A 15 -2.91 -14.86 -8.09
C PHE A 15 -3.47 -15.23 -6.71
N THR A 16 -2.75 -14.86 -5.66
CA THR A 16 -3.17 -15.10 -4.26
C THR A 16 -4.44 -14.32 -3.92
N ASP A 17 -4.56 -13.09 -4.43
CA ASP A 17 -5.69 -12.18 -4.21
C ASP A 17 -5.80 -11.14 -5.35
N PHE A 18 -6.82 -10.28 -5.26
CA PHE A 18 -7.05 -9.21 -6.23
C PHE A 18 -5.90 -8.19 -6.29
N HIS A 19 -5.25 -7.91 -5.17
CA HIS A 19 -4.16 -6.93 -5.14
C HIS A 19 -2.95 -7.38 -5.96
N HIS A 20 -2.58 -8.65 -5.85
CA HIS A 20 -1.52 -9.25 -6.67
C HIS A 20 -1.89 -9.30 -8.17
N ALA A 21 -3.17 -9.62 -8.47
CA ALA A 21 -3.67 -9.57 -9.84
C ALA A 21 -3.59 -8.15 -10.43
N TRP A 22 -3.96 -7.14 -9.64
CA TRP A 22 -3.89 -5.73 -10.05
C TRP A 22 -2.46 -5.27 -10.30
N ALA A 23 -1.54 -5.55 -9.38
CA ALA A 23 -0.13 -5.19 -9.53
C ALA A 23 0.52 -5.82 -10.78
N PHE A 24 0.14 -7.06 -11.10
CA PHE A 24 0.56 -7.71 -12.34
C PHE A 24 -0.02 -7.01 -13.58
N MET A 25 -1.30 -6.62 -13.56
CA MET A 25 -1.92 -5.90 -14.67
C MET A 25 -1.26 -4.55 -14.93
N GLU A 26 -0.88 -3.80 -13.90
CA GLU A 26 -0.15 -2.53 -14.05
C GLU A 26 1.21 -2.73 -14.76
N GLN A 27 1.95 -3.79 -14.41
CA GLN A 27 3.19 -4.14 -15.07
C GLN A 27 2.95 -4.60 -16.52
N ALA A 28 1.88 -5.37 -16.76
CA ALA A 28 1.50 -5.81 -18.11
C ALA A 28 1.16 -4.64 -19.04
N VAL A 29 0.48 -3.58 -18.52
CA VAL A 29 0.23 -2.34 -19.27
C VAL A 29 1.52 -1.70 -19.78
N ALA A 30 2.56 -1.64 -18.96
CA ALA A 30 3.84 -1.06 -19.38
C ALA A 30 4.49 -1.85 -20.53
N VAL A 31 4.40 -3.18 -20.50
CA VAL A 31 4.92 -4.07 -21.56
C VAL A 31 4.09 -3.95 -22.84
N ILE A 32 2.77 -3.98 -22.73
CA ILE A 32 1.81 -3.82 -23.84
C ILE A 32 2.06 -2.52 -24.58
N ASN A 33 2.21 -1.40 -23.85
CA ASN A 33 2.49 -0.08 -24.45
C ASN A 33 3.88 -0.03 -25.10
N ARG A 34 4.90 -0.61 -24.46
CA ARG A 34 6.26 -0.64 -25.01
C ARG A 34 6.35 -1.41 -26.35
N LEU A 35 5.62 -2.53 -26.46
CA LEU A 35 5.60 -3.36 -27.67
C LEU A 35 4.57 -2.88 -28.69
N ASP A 36 3.76 -1.87 -28.33
CA ASP A 36 2.65 -1.36 -29.16
C ASP A 36 1.79 -2.51 -29.71
N HIS A 37 1.45 -3.48 -28.85
CA HIS A 37 0.67 -4.64 -29.21
C HIS A 37 -0.39 -4.92 -28.14
N HIS A 38 -1.64 -4.54 -28.41
CA HIS A 38 -2.73 -4.46 -27.44
C HIS A 38 -3.59 -5.74 -27.50
N PRO A 39 -3.52 -6.60 -26.47
CA PRO A 39 -4.29 -7.83 -26.43
C PRO A 39 -5.73 -7.59 -25.95
N ARG A 40 -6.60 -8.55 -26.22
CA ARG A 40 -7.81 -8.70 -25.42
C ARG A 40 -7.42 -9.33 -24.08
N TRP A 41 -7.91 -8.78 -22.96
CA TRP A 41 -7.74 -9.35 -21.63
C TRP A 41 -8.96 -9.10 -20.77
N GLN A 42 -9.10 -9.89 -19.70
CA GLN A 42 -10.12 -9.68 -18.67
C GLN A 42 -9.55 -10.05 -17.30
N ASN A 43 -10.15 -9.47 -16.27
CA ASN A 43 -9.88 -9.80 -14.88
C ASN A 43 -11.18 -10.15 -14.17
N GLU A 44 -11.15 -11.23 -13.41
CA GLU A 44 -12.18 -11.61 -12.47
C GLU A 44 -11.51 -11.96 -11.13
N TRP A 45 -11.65 -11.07 -10.17
CA TRP A 45 -11.05 -11.11 -8.86
C TRP A 45 -9.52 -11.36 -8.91
N ASN A 46 -9.07 -12.56 -8.56
CA ASN A 46 -7.64 -12.93 -8.55
C ASN A 46 -7.18 -13.62 -9.85
N VAL A 47 -8.00 -13.63 -10.87
CA VAL A 47 -7.73 -14.27 -12.17
C VAL A 47 -7.58 -13.22 -13.25
N VAL A 48 -6.52 -13.32 -14.05
CA VAL A 48 -6.28 -12.47 -15.24
C VAL A 48 -6.11 -13.37 -16.44
N GLU A 49 -6.86 -13.11 -17.50
CA GLU A 49 -6.84 -13.89 -18.73
C GLU A 49 -6.45 -13.01 -19.92
N PHE A 50 -5.63 -13.55 -20.81
CA PHE A 50 -5.18 -12.88 -22.02
C PHE A 50 -5.51 -13.70 -23.27
N TRP A 51 -5.88 -12.98 -24.35
CA TRP A 51 -5.97 -13.48 -25.71
C TRP A 51 -5.14 -12.55 -26.59
N LEU A 52 -4.01 -13.06 -27.10
CA LEU A 52 -3.10 -12.29 -27.96
C LEU A 52 -3.37 -12.65 -29.42
N SER A 53 -3.62 -11.65 -30.24
CA SER A 53 -3.82 -11.83 -31.67
C SER A 53 -3.52 -10.54 -32.44
N THR A 54 -2.89 -10.66 -33.57
CA THR A 54 -2.65 -9.55 -34.50
C THR A 54 -3.87 -9.34 -35.36
N HIS A 55 -4.41 -8.13 -35.42
CA HIS A 55 -5.70 -7.85 -36.07
C HIS A 55 -5.57 -7.53 -37.56
N GLU A 56 -4.42 -7.03 -38.04
CA GLU A 56 -4.19 -6.65 -39.44
C GLU A 56 -3.07 -7.47 -40.09
N PRO A 57 -3.24 -7.86 -41.34
CA PRO A 57 -4.39 -7.69 -42.26
C PRO A 57 -5.53 -8.68 -42.03
N LYS A 58 -5.35 -9.68 -41.17
CA LYS A 58 -6.34 -10.68 -40.77
C LYS A 58 -6.00 -11.17 -39.37
N GLN A 59 -7.01 -11.36 -38.54
CA GLN A 59 -6.80 -11.91 -37.20
C GLN A 59 -6.03 -13.25 -37.28
N ALA A 60 -4.82 -13.24 -36.77
CA ALA A 60 -3.91 -14.39 -36.77
C ALA A 60 -2.95 -14.32 -35.58
N ILE A 61 -2.35 -15.45 -35.26
CA ILE A 61 -1.22 -15.51 -34.32
C ILE A 61 0.05 -15.23 -35.11
N THR A 62 0.84 -14.26 -34.69
CA THR A 62 2.08 -13.82 -35.34
C THR A 62 3.25 -13.80 -34.35
N ASP A 63 4.45 -13.50 -34.85
CA ASP A 63 5.63 -13.35 -33.97
C ASP A 63 5.43 -12.25 -32.90
N ARG A 64 4.65 -11.19 -33.18
CA ARG A 64 4.33 -10.13 -32.24
C ARG A 64 3.54 -10.67 -31.03
N ASP A 65 2.64 -11.63 -31.27
CA ASP A 65 1.87 -12.25 -30.18
C ASP A 65 2.77 -13.11 -29.30
N TRP A 66 3.71 -13.84 -29.90
CA TRP A 66 4.70 -14.62 -29.15
C TRP A 66 5.72 -13.76 -28.41
N GLU A 67 6.10 -12.61 -28.97
CA GLU A 67 6.97 -11.63 -28.30
C GLU A 67 6.27 -11.06 -27.07
N LEU A 68 5.00 -10.64 -27.20
CA LEU A 68 4.21 -10.16 -26.05
C LEU A 68 3.97 -11.27 -25.01
N ALA A 69 3.68 -12.50 -25.46
CA ALA A 69 3.52 -13.66 -24.59
C ALA A 69 4.75 -13.90 -23.70
N LYS A 70 5.94 -13.88 -24.30
CA LYS A 70 7.22 -14.02 -23.58
C LYS A 70 7.44 -12.87 -22.60
N ALA A 71 7.13 -11.65 -23.02
CA ALA A 71 7.32 -10.48 -22.18
C ALA A 71 6.35 -10.48 -20.97
N ILE A 72 5.11 -10.95 -21.12
CA ILE A 72 4.17 -11.15 -20.03
C ILE A 72 4.62 -12.28 -19.08
N ASP A 73 5.13 -13.39 -19.64
CA ASP A 73 5.67 -14.49 -18.80
C ASP A 73 6.88 -14.06 -17.98
N ALA A 74 7.76 -13.23 -18.55
CA ALA A 74 8.91 -12.68 -17.86
C ALA A 74 8.51 -11.82 -16.62
N LEU A 75 7.34 -11.20 -16.60
CA LEU A 75 6.86 -10.48 -15.41
C LEU A 75 6.60 -11.44 -14.25
N ILE A 76 6.06 -12.63 -14.53
CA ILE A 76 5.85 -13.66 -13.50
C ILE A 76 7.18 -14.24 -13.03
N GLU A 77 8.08 -14.58 -13.98
CA GLU A 77 9.40 -15.11 -13.63
C GLU A 77 10.23 -14.11 -12.81
N LEU A 78 10.13 -12.81 -13.09
CA LEU A 78 10.77 -11.76 -12.31
C LEU A 78 10.14 -11.62 -10.92
N ALA A 79 8.81 -11.74 -10.81
CA ALA A 79 8.11 -11.74 -9.54
C ALA A 79 8.42 -13.00 -8.71
N GLU A 80 8.52 -14.17 -9.35
CA GLU A 80 8.93 -15.43 -8.71
C GLU A 80 10.39 -15.39 -8.29
N LYS A 81 11.30 -14.90 -9.15
CA LYS A 81 12.72 -14.72 -8.82
C LYS A 81 12.93 -13.67 -7.74
N SER A 82 12.19 -12.58 -7.72
CA SER A 82 12.23 -11.62 -6.61
C SER A 82 11.66 -12.23 -5.33
N ASN A 83 10.66 -13.11 -5.41
CA ASN A 83 10.20 -13.92 -4.28
C ASN A 83 11.21 -15.02 -3.89
N GLU A 84 11.87 -15.68 -4.85
CA GLU A 84 12.91 -16.67 -4.58
C GLU A 84 14.19 -16.01 -4.03
N MET A 85 14.60 -14.86 -4.57
CA MET A 85 15.69 -14.06 -3.98
C MET A 85 15.28 -13.48 -2.63
N ALA A 86 14.00 -13.13 -2.42
CA ALA A 86 13.47 -12.78 -1.10
C ALA A 86 13.39 -14.01 -0.16
N THR A 87 13.25 -15.24 -0.68
CA THR A 87 13.30 -16.46 0.14
C THR A 87 14.73 -16.91 0.45
N ASP A 88 15.71 -16.65 -0.41
CA ASP A 88 17.13 -16.87 -0.09
C ASP A 88 17.70 -15.80 0.84
N ASP A 89 17.26 -14.53 0.71
CA ASP A 89 17.50 -13.47 1.71
C ASP A 89 16.67 -13.68 2.99
N VAL A 90 15.50 -14.33 2.92
CA VAL A 90 14.65 -14.68 4.08
C VAL A 90 15.27 -15.82 4.93
N GLN A 91 16.22 -16.60 4.42
CA GLN A 91 16.98 -17.52 5.28
C GLN A 91 18.10 -16.81 6.05
N ASN A 92 18.41 -15.54 5.75
CA ASN A 92 19.37 -14.74 6.50
C ASN A 92 18.82 -13.36 6.94
N THR A 93 17.56 -13.01 6.65
CA THR A 93 16.87 -11.90 7.31
C THR A 93 16.17 -12.43 8.55
N THR A 94 16.64 -12.03 9.70
CA THR A 94 15.91 -12.09 10.97
C THR A 94 14.48 -11.67 10.66
N LYS A 95 13.52 -12.60 10.81
CA LYS A 95 12.08 -12.33 10.65
C LYS A 95 11.78 -11.05 11.42
N ILE A 96 11.35 -9.99 10.71
CA ILE A 96 11.03 -8.70 11.35
C ILE A 96 9.79 -8.94 12.20
N THR A 97 10.00 -9.26 13.47
CA THR A 97 8.92 -9.52 14.42
C THR A 97 8.60 -8.31 15.28
N GLU A 98 9.48 -7.31 15.24
CA GLU A 98 9.41 -6.10 16.04
C GLU A 98 9.67 -4.89 15.14
N VAL A 99 8.79 -3.89 15.20
CA VAL A 99 8.86 -2.67 14.37
C VAL A 99 8.54 -1.43 15.18
N GLN A 100 9.03 -0.29 14.69
CA GLN A 100 8.65 1.03 15.14
C GLN A 100 7.66 1.64 14.15
N VAL A 101 6.58 2.26 14.65
CA VAL A 101 5.59 2.97 13.85
C VAL A 101 5.57 4.43 14.29
N TYR A 102 5.97 5.32 13.41
CA TYR A 102 5.78 6.76 13.57
C TYR A 102 4.52 7.17 12.83
N ALA A 103 3.64 7.92 13.46
CA ALA A 103 2.38 8.34 12.86
C ALA A 103 2.07 9.81 13.17
N ASP A 104 1.50 10.50 12.19
CA ASP A 104 1.08 11.89 12.30
C ASP A 104 -0.18 12.14 11.48
N GLY A 105 -0.98 13.10 11.90
CA GLY A 105 -2.15 13.54 11.17
C GLY A 105 -2.21 15.07 11.10
N GLY A 106 -2.45 15.59 9.91
CA GLY A 106 -2.54 17.03 9.68
C GLY A 106 -3.81 17.46 8.99
N SER A 107 -4.24 18.69 9.28
CA SER A 107 -5.38 19.31 8.63
C SER A 107 -5.07 20.77 8.27
N ARG A 108 -5.33 21.15 7.01
CA ARG A 108 -5.27 22.55 6.56
C ARG A 108 -6.65 23.20 6.80
N GLY A 109 -6.83 23.71 8.00
CA GLY A 109 -8.10 24.09 8.62
C GLY A 109 -8.57 23.01 9.59
N ASN A 110 -9.51 23.31 10.51
CA ASN A 110 -9.97 22.33 11.51
C ASN A 110 -11.48 22.50 11.82
N PRO A 111 -12.39 21.82 11.08
CA PRO A 111 -12.12 20.84 10.04
C PRO A 111 -11.55 21.47 8.74
N GLY A 112 -10.83 20.66 7.96
CA GLY A 112 -10.24 21.08 6.69
C GLY A 112 -9.68 19.89 5.91
N HIS A 113 -9.03 20.16 4.78
CA HIS A 113 -8.32 19.15 4.01
C HIS A 113 -7.28 18.46 4.89
N SER A 114 -7.41 17.17 5.06
CA SER A 114 -6.66 16.42 6.04
C SER A 114 -5.97 15.22 5.41
N ALA A 115 -4.82 14.87 5.95
CA ALA A 115 -4.11 13.64 5.61
C ALA A 115 -3.53 12.97 6.86
N SER A 116 -3.38 11.67 6.76
CA SER A 116 -2.62 10.84 7.70
C SER A 116 -1.29 10.47 7.07
N GLY A 117 -0.19 10.51 7.82
CA GLY A 117 1.11 10.03 7.42
C GLY A 117 1.64 9.01 8.42
N PHE A 118 2.27 7.95 7.95
CA PHE A 118 2.93 6.99 8.83
C PHE A 118 4.16 6.39 8.20
N VAL A 119 5.09 5.99 9.05
CA VAL A 119 6.35 5.35 8.65
C VAL A 119 6.57 4.14 9.56
N VAL A 120 6.90 3.01 8.96
CA VAL A 120 7.29 1.79 9.66
C VAL A 120 8.79 1.60 9.52
N LEU A 121 9.49 1.46 10.63
CA LEU A 121 10.93 1.23 10.67
C LEU A 121 11.24 -0.11 11.35
N ASP A 122 12.38 -0.70 11.02
CA ASP A 122 12.96 -1.76 11.84
C ASP A 122 13.55 -1.18 13.14
N MET A 123 14.00 -2.04 14.04
CA MET A 123 14.60 -1.62 15.31
C MET A 123 15.97 -0.95 15.15
N GLY A 124 16.57 -1.04 13.96
CA GLY A 124 17.80 -0.32 13.59
C GLY A 124 17.54 1.10 13.03
N GLY A 125 16.26 1.48 12.86
CA GLY A 125 15.87 2.79 12.31
C GLY A 125 15.84 2.86 10.78
N LYS A 126 15.96 1.72 10.08
CA LYS A 126 15.79 1.65 8.61
C LYS A 126 14.30 1.74 8.27
N VAL A 127 13.95 2.63 7.34
CA VAL A 127 12.59 2.73 6.83
C VAL A 127 12.24 1.46 6.03
N LEU A 128 11.17 0.80 6.46
CA LEU A 128 10.60 -0.39 5.81
C LEU A 128 9.41 -0.01 4.93
N HIS A 129 8.64 1.00 5.35
CA HIS A 129 7.47 1.48 4.63
C HIS A 129 7.10 2.89 5.08
N GLU A 130 6.69 3.73 4.15
CA GLU A 130 6.13 5.06 4.41
C GLU A 130 4.92 5.29 3.50
N GLU A 131 3.91 5.99 4.02
CA GLU A 131 2.69 6.25 3.27
C GLU A 131 1.94 7.47 3.82
N GLY A 132 1.47 8.33 2.90
CA GLY A 132 0.52 9.40 3.17
C GLY A 132 -0.84 9.08 2.59
N VAL A 133 -1.92 9.27 3.36
CA VAL A 133 -3.30 9.00 2.96
C VAL A 133 -4.15 10.25 3.09
N TYR A 134 -4.69 10.74 1.96
CA TYR A 134 -5.64 11.83 1.95
C TYR A 134 -7.01 11.40 2.50
N LEU A 135 -7.60 12.22 3.34
CA LEU A 135 -8.81 11.89 4.10
C LEU A 135 -10.04 12.71 3.73
N GLY A 136 -9.89 13.65 2.78
CA GLY A 136 -10.93 14.68 2.52
C GLY A 136 -11.00 15.70 3.65
N ILE A 137 -12.19 16.25 3.87
CA ILE A 137 -12.43 17.25 4.93
C ILE A 137 -12.68 16.54 6.26
N THR A 138 -11.78 16.70 7.21
CA THR A 138 -11.94 16.15 8.55
C THR A 138 -11.19 17.01 9.59
N THR A 139 -11.14 16.56 10.85
CA THR A 139 -10.43 17.27 11.93
C THR A 139 -9.02 16.71 12.12
N ASN A 140 -8.13 17.53 12.67
CA ASN A 140 -6.76 17.09 12.98
C ASN A 140 -6.74 15.81 13.84
N ASN A 141 -7.54 15.75 14.90
CA ASN A 141 -7.60 14.57 15.76
C ASN A 141 -8.05 13.30 15.02
N GLN A 142 -8.98 13.42 14.07
CA GLN A 142 -9.39 12.28 13.25
C GLN A 142 -8.26 11.83 12.33
N ALA A 143 -7.47 12.76 11.78
CA ALA A 143 -6.31 12.45 10.95
C ALA A 143 -5.23 11.73 11.77
N GLU A 144 -4.92 12.19 12.98
CA GLU A 144 -3.96 11.55 13.91
C GLU A 144 -4.39 10.11 14.26
N TYR A 145 -5.66 9.90 14.60
CA TYR A 145 -6.17 8.56 14.91
C TYR A 145 -6.12 7.62 13.71
N ARG A 146 -6.42 8.12 12.50
CA ARG A 146 -6.35 7.33 11.29
C ARG A 146 -4.90 6.98 10.91
N ALA A 147 -3.96 7.90 11.13
CA ALA A 147 -2.54 7.64 10.94
C ALA A 147 -2.05 6.48 11.81
N LEU A 148 -2.39 6.50 13.10
CA LEU A 148 -2.11 5.39 14.01
C LEU A 148 -2.72 4.08 13.52
N LYS A 149 -3.99 4.10 13.11
CA LYS A 149 -4.68 2.91 12.59
C LYS A 149 -3.97 2.34 11.37
N PHE A 150 -3.63 3.18 10.38
CA PHE A 150 -2.96 2.75 9.15
C PHE A 150 -1.56 2.19 9.42
N GLY A 151 -0.78 2.84 10.30
CA GLY A 151 0.52 2.34 10.71
C GLY A 151 0.47 0.96 11.36
N LEU A 152 -0.49 0.73 12.27
CA LEU A 152 -0.71 -0.58 12.89
C LEU A 152 -1.19 -1.62 11.88
N GLU A 153 -2.07 -1.25 10.95
CA GLU A 153 -2.49 -2.16 9.88
C GLU A 153 -1.34 -2.54 8.95
N ALA A 154 -0.46 -1.60 8.61
CA ALA A 154 0.73 -1.86 7.81
C ALA A 154 1.71 -2.79 8.54
N ALA A 155 1.98 -2.54 9.84
CA ALA A 155 2.81 -3.39 10.67
C ALA A 155 2.30 -4.84 10.70
N LEU A 156 0.98 -5.02 10.81
CA LEU A 156 0.36 -6.34 10.84
C LEU A 156 0.35 -7.02 9.47
N LYS A 157 -0.13 -6.31 8.43
CA LYS A 157 -0.40 -6.91 7.11
C LYS A 157 0.85 -7.09 6.27
N LYS A 158 1.77 -6.09 6.28
CA LYS A 158 2.97 -6.10 5.43
C LYS A 158 4.14 -6.84 6.09
N PHE A 159 4.28 -6.73 7.42
CA PHE A 159 5.45 -7.25 8.14
C PHE A 159 5.12 -8.42 9.08
N GLN A 160 3.82 -8.70 9.32
CA GLN A 160 3.41 -9.71 10.30
C GLN A 160 4.08 -9.49 11.67
N ALA A 161 4.26 -8.20 12.03
CA ALA A 161 4.92 -7.82 13.26
C ALA A 161 4.16 -8.37 14.47
N ARG A 162 4.91 -8.85 15.46
CA ARG A 162 4.39 -9.36 16.73
C ARG A 162 4.46 -8.29 17.83
N GLU A 163 5.51 -7.46 17.79
CA GLU A 163 5.69 -6.33 18.69
C GLU A 163 5.76 -5.02 17.90
N VAL A 164 5.08 -3.98 18.40
CA VAL A 164 5.02 -2.68 17.74
C VAL A 164 5.25 -1.57 18.76
N HIS A 165 6.20 -0.69 18.47
CA HIS A 165 6.46 0.53 19.22
C HIS A 165 5.91 1.72 18.47
N VAL A 166 4.84 2.32 19.00
CA VAL A 166 4.18 3.47 18.38
C VAL A 166 4.74 4.77 18.96
N TYR A 167 5.12 5.67 18.07
CA TYR A 167 5.61 7.01 18.38
C TYR A 167 4.74 8.06 17.69
N MET A 168 4.24 9.03 18.44
CA MET A 168 3.47 10.17 17.95
C MET A 168 3.80 11.42 18.77
N ASP A 169 3.68 12.60 18.15
CA ASP A 169 3.77 13.89 18.84
C ASP A 169 2.40 14.38 19.36
N SER A 170 1.33 13.62 19.10
CA SER A 170 0.02 13.84 19.70
C SER A 170 -0.08 13.25 21.10
N LEU A 171 0.21 14.05 22.11
CA LEU A 171 0.07 13.64 23.52
C LEU A 171 -1.37 13.20 23.83
N LEU A 172 -2.36 13.80 23.17
CA LEU A 172 -3.77 13.46 23.33
C LEU A 172 -4.02 12.01 22.91
N VAL A 173 -3.65 11.63 21.67
CA VAL A 173 -3.85 10.28 21.13
C VAL A 173 -3.11 9.25 21.98
N ILE A 174 -1.83 9.50 22.28
CA ILE A 174 -1.01 8.61 23.11
C ILE A 174 -1.66 8.35 24.48
N ASN A 175 -2.09 9.41 25.19
CA ASN A 175 -2.71 9.24 26.50
C ASN A 175 -4.10 8.58 26.45
N GLN A 176 -4.84 8.77 25.35
CA GLN A 176 -6.11 8.08 25.15
C GLN A 176 -5.89 6.59 24.86
N MET A 177 -4.89 6.23 24.07
CA MET A 177 -4.53 4.83 23.79
C MET A 177 -3.96 4.11 25.01
N LYS A 178 -3.21 4.81 25.87
CA LYS A 178 -2.76 4.31 27.19
C LYS A 178 -3.89 4.20 28.22
N GLY A 179 -5.08 4.72 27.92
CA GLY A 179 -6.21 4.74 28.86
C GLY A 179 -6.10 5.79 29.98
N ILE A 180 -5.11 6.69 29.89
CA ILE A 180 -4.91 7.80 30.84
C ILE A 180 -6.00 8.86 30.65
N PHE A 181 -6.34 9.15 29.38
CA PHE A 181 -7.39 10.09 29.02
C PHE A 181 -8.60 9.35 28.43
N LYS A 182 -9.81 9.83 28.74
CA LYS A 182 -11.05 9.33 28.13
C LYS A 182 -11.27 9.96 26.76
N VAL A 183 -11.71 9.17 25.79
CA VAL A 183 -12.17 9.66 24.48
C VAL A 183 -13.58 10.21 24.64
N LYS A 184 -13.71 11.55 24.77
CA LYS A 184 -15.00 12.23 24.97
C LYS A 184 -15.71 12.52 23.65
N ASN A 185 -14.94 12.82 22.57
CA ASN A 185 -15.52 13.10 21.26
C ASN A 185 -16.02 11.80 20.62
N ARG A 186 -17.32 11.74 20.35
CA ARG A 186 -17.99 10.57 19.78
C ARG A 186 -17.56 10.28 18.35
N ASP A 187 -17.14 11.29 17.58
CA ASP A 187 -16.68 11.11 16.20
C ASP A 187 -15.35 10.33 16.10
N LEU A 188 -14.60 10.24 17.21
CA LEU A 188 -13.39 9.44 17.32
C LEU A 188 -13.64 7.99 17.73
N TRP A 189 -14.82 7.67 18.26
CA TRP A 189 -15.12 6.33 18.75
C TRP A 189 -14.93 5.23 17.68
N PRO A 190 -15.43 5.39 16.44
CA PRO A 190 -15.29 4.35 15.45
C PRO A 190 -13.82 4.00 15.14
N VAL A 191 -12.95 5.01 14.99
CA VAL A 191 -11.53 4.78 14.72
C VAL A 191 -10.79 4.28 15.96
N HIS A 192 -11.12 4.80 17.15
CA HIS A 192 -10.57 4.33 18.42
C HIS A 192 -10.91 2.85 18.67
N ASP A 193 -12.17 2.45 18.46
CA ASP A 193 -12.61 1.06 18.63
C ASP A 193 -11.97 0.14 17.58
N ALA A 194 -11.82 0.61 16.34
CA ALA A 194 -11.09 -0.14 15.30
C ALA A 194 -9.62 -0.40 15.70
N ILE A 195 -8.94 0.61 16.28
CA ILE A 195 -7.58 0.44 16.81
C ILE A 195 -7.59 -0.58 17.96
N LYS A 196 -8.52 -0.45 18.90
CA LYS A 196 -8.65 -1.41 20.03
C LYS A 196 -8.83 -2.86 19.56
N GLN A 197 -9.49 -3.09 18.43
CA GLN A 197 -9.63 -4.41 17.82
C GLN A 197 -8.35 -4.91 17.12
N LEU A 198 -7.43 -4.01 16.74
CA LEU A 198 -6.14 -4.39 16.19
C LEU A 198 -5.13 -4.79 17.27
N LEU A 199 -5.14 -4.12 18.44
CA LEU A 199 -4.14 -4.34 19.48
C LEU A 199 -3.98 -5.81 19.90
N PRO A 200 -5.04 -6.60 20.11
CA PRO A 200 -4.91 -8.00 20.50
C PRO A 200 -4.29 -8.92 19.44
N LYS A 201 -4.11 -8.43 18.21
CA LYS A 201 -3.46 -9.18 17.12
C LYS A 201 -1.94 -9.14 17.23
N PHE A 202 -1.40 -8.28 18.07
CA PHE A 202 0.02 -8.20 18.40
C PHE A 202 0.27 -8.85 19.76
N GLU A 203 1.48 -9.34 19.97
CA GLU A 203 1.91 -9.83 21.29
C GLU A 203 2.16 -8.67 22.26
N LYS A 204 2.68 -7.55 21.69
CA LYS A 204 2.95 -6.35 22.47
C LYS A 204 2.81 -5.10 21.61
N VAL A 205 2.16 -4.07 22.18
CA VAL A 205 2.12 -2.72 21.59
C VAL A 205 2.47 -1.71 22.68
N SER A 206 3.46 -0.88 22.41
CA SER A 206 3.76 0.30 23.24
C SER A 206 3.36 1.58 22.54
N PHE A 207 3.03 2.61 23.33
CA PHE A 207 2.67 3.94 22.83
C PHE A 207 3.53 4.98 23.53
N ASP A 208 4.32 5.74 22.81
CA ASP A 208 5.21 6.72 23.38
C ASP A 208 5.07 8.06 22.67
N HIS A 209 4.95 9.11 23.49
CA HIS A 209 4.93 10.48 22.99
C HIS A 209 6.36 10.92 22.69
N VAL A 210 6.56 11.49 21.50
CA VAL A 210 7.84 12.06 21.08
C VAL A 210 7.67 13.54 20.73
N PRO A 211 8.70 14.36 20.91
CA PRO A 211 8.70 15.71 20.36
C PRO A 211 8.54 15.71 18.84
N ARG A 212 7.92 16.77 18.29
CA ARG A 212 7.66 16.89 16.84
C ARG A 212 8.93 16.76 15.99
N GLU A 213 10.06 17.20 16.52
CA GLU A 213 11.37 17.08 15.87
C GLU A 213 11.79 15.63 15.61
N LEU A 214 11.25 14.69 16.38
CA LEU A 214 11.49 13.25 16.21
C LEU A 214 10.41 12.54 15.38
N ASN A 215 9.30 13.24 15.01
CA ASN A 215 8.21 12.72 14.18
C ASN A 215 8.24 13.23 12.73
N LYS A 216 9.37 13.80 12.28
CA LYS A 216 9.49 14.47 10.98
C LYS A 216 9.18 13.60 9.78
N LEU A 217 9.43 12.29 9.83
CA LEU A 217 9.18 11.40 8.72
C LEU A 217 7.68 11.25 8.49
N ALA A 218 6.89 11.05 9.53
CA ALA A 218 5.43 10.97 9.42
C ALA A 218 4.81 12.34 9.05
N ASP A 219 5.28 13.45 9.63
CA ASP A 219 4.88 14.83 9.25
C ASP A 219 5.16 15.11 7.76
N ALA A 220 6.29 14.63 7.23
CA ALA A 220 6.64 14.79 5.82
C ALA A 220 5.63 14.06 4.90
N GLU A 221 5.19 12.86 5.25
CA GLU A 221 4.20 12.13 4.46
C GLU A 221 2.82 12.79 4.50
N VAL A 222 2.42 13.38 5.65
CA VAL A 222 1.22 14.22 5.74
C VAL A 222 1.29 15.40 4.77
N ASN A 223 2.39 16.16 4.83
CA ASN A 223 2.58 17.37 4.02
C ASN A 223 2.66 17.03 2.52
N LYS A 224 3.42 16.03 2.15
CA LYS A 224 3.52 15.51 0.76
C LYS A 224 2.16 15.14 0.19
N CYS A 225 1.34 14.44 0.98
CA CYS A 225 0.00 14.04 0.59
C CYS A 225 -0.94 15.25 0.41
N LEU A 226 -0.94 16.21 1.35
CA LEU A 226 -1.74 17.42 1.26
C LEU A 226 -1.30 18.34 0.11
N ASP A 227 0.00 18.46 -0.16
CA ASP A 227 0.53 19.27 -1.26
C ASP A 227 0.17 18.68 -2.62
N ALA A 228 0.22 17.35 -2.76
CA ALA A 228 -0.18 16.67 -3.98
C ALA A 228 -1.66 16.87 -4.30
N GLU A 229 -2.55 16.76 -3.30
CA GLU A 229 -3.99 16.93 -3.49
C GLU A 229 -4.39 18.39 -3.76
N LEU A 230 -3.87 19.33 -2.97
CA LEU A 230 -4.21 20.75 -3.11
C LEU A 230 -3.51 21.42 -4.28
N GLY A 231 -2.31 20.96 -4.67
CA GLY A 231 -1.62 21.40 -5.88
C GLY A 231 -2.33 20.96 -7.16
N SER A 232 -3.02 19.81 -7.15
CA SER A 232 -3.80 19.31 -8.28
C SER A 232 -5.11 20.10 -8.48
N ASP A 233 -5.69 20.70 -7.44
CA ASP A 233 -6.91 21.52 -7.55
C ASP A 233 -6.64 22.88 -8.23
N VAL A 234 -5.44 23.45 -8.08
CA VAL A 234 -5.06 24.69 -8.79
C VAL A 234 -4.92 24.44 -10.31
N ALA A 235 -4.52 23.25 -10.72
CA ALA A 235 -4.38 22.88 -12.14
C ALA A 235 -5.72 22.53 -12.82
N ARG A 236 -6.80 22.31 -12.07
CA ARG A 236 -8.15 22.01 -12.60
C ARG A 236 -9.02 23.25 -12.81
N VAL A 237 -8.57 24.42 -12.41
CA VAL A 237 -9.34 25.71 -12.47
C VAL A 237 -8.78 26.64 -13.56
N ILE A 238 -7.83 26.20 -14.38
CA ILE A 238 -7.32 26.91 -15.58
C ILE A 238 -7.72 26.07 -16.84
#